data_ef14b5184cc651a065ab2def1824fda1
#
_entry.id   ef14b5184cc651a065ab2def1824fda1
#
_cell.length_a   1.000
_cell.length_b   1.000
_cell.length_c   1.000
_cell.angle_alpha   90.00
_cell.angle_beta   90.00
_cell.angle_gamma   90.00
#
_symmetry.space_group_name_H-M   'P 1'
#
loop_
_entity.id
_entity.type
_entity.pdbx_description
1 polymer ?
#
loop_
_entity_poly.entity_id
_entity_poly.type
_entity_poly.pdbx_seq_one_letter_code
_entity_poly.pdbx_strand_id
1 'polypeptide(L)'
;SLQFNQVLLVSTASTVPANKVWKIEALAYNGGGPFASGANSYNHVFNGGRGFDGIARFLINGSPVVLPVAYLTNTFNATSSVNPNFTFPMWLPAGTTLNPQTNISYLSVIEFNVIP
;
A
#
# COMPACT_ATOMS: atom_id res chain seq x y z
N SER A 1 -18.30 20.24 -6.49
CA SER A 1 -18.63 19.25 -5.49
C SER A 1 -18.33 17.87 -6.00
N LEU A 2 -18.33 16.91 -5.14
CA LEU A 2 -18.03 15.54 -5.51
C LEU A 2 -19.26 14.70 -5.32
N GLN A 3 -19.44 13.74 -6.22
CA GLN A 3 -20.54 12.84 -6.13
C GLN A 3 -19.98 11.43 -6.20
N PHE A 4 -20.40 10.57 -5.33
CA PHE A 4 -19.92 9.20 -5.33
C PHE A 4 -20.21 8.54 -6.67
N ASN A 5 -19.25 7.82 -7.18
CA ASN A 5 -19.47 7.09 -8.43
C ASN A 5 -19.37 5.58 -8.23
N GLN A 6 -18.28 5.10 -7.71
CA GLN A 6 -18.12 3.66 -7.56
C GLN A 6 -16.94 3.31 -6.68
N VAL A 7 -16.85 2.07 -6.31
CA VAL A 7 -15.74 1.56 -5.56
C VAL A 7 -14.90 0.73 -6.51
N LEU A 8 -13.59 0.88 -6.45
CA LEU A 8 -12.69 0.16 -7.32
C LEU A 8 -11.66 -0.59 -6.50
N LEU A 9 -11.27 -1.74 -6.99
CA LEU A 9 -10.14 -2.44 -6.40
C LEU A 9 -9.04 -2.41 -7.46
N VAL A 10 -8.06 -1.59 -7.23
CA VAL A 10 -7.04 -1.34 -8.24
C VAL A 10 -5.89 -2.29 -8.02
N SER A 11 -5.68 -3.19 -8.96
CA SER A 11 -4.61 -4.17 -8.83
C SER A 11 -3.54 -4.03 -9.91
N THR A 12 -3.75 -3.19 -10.88
CA THR A 12 -2.75 -2.97 -11.92
C THR A 12 -2.65 -1.49 -12.17
N ALA A 13 -1.64 -1.08 -12.88
CA ALA A 13 -1.44 0.34 -13.13
C ALA A 13 -2.69 0.94 -13.73
N SER A 14 -3.12 2.04 -13.19
CA SER A 14 -4.36 2.67 -13.60
C SER A 14 -4.21 4.18 -13.48
N THR A 15 -4.97 4.89 -14.26
CA THR A 15 -4.91 6.36 -14.23
C THR A 15 -6.28 6.88 -13.85
N VAL A 16 -6.31 7.85 -12.99
CA VAL A 16 -7.57 8.47 -12.58
C VAL A 16 -8.17 9.17 -13.80
N PRO A 17 -9.37 8.82 -14.18
CA PRO A 17 -9.95 9.39 -15.41
C PRO A 17 -10.24 10.87 -15.29
N ALA A 18 -10.45 11.51 -16.42
CA ALA A 18 -10.82 12.90 -16.43
C ALA A 18 -12.13 13.09 -15.67
N ASN A 19 -12.25 14.17 -15.01
CA ASN A 19 -13.45 14.50 -14.25
C ASN A 19 -13.74 13.55 -13.11
N LYS A 20 -12.73 12.85 -12.65
CA LYS A 20 -12.87 11.97 -11.49
C LYS A 20 -11.80 12.28 -10.47
N VAL A 21 -12.07 11.84 -9.27
CA VAL A 21 -11.10 11.95 -8.20
C VAL A 21 -11.15 10.62 -7.49
N TRP A 22 -10.04 10.09 -7.15
CA TRP A 22 -9.98 8.84 -6.41
C TRP A 22 -9.52 9.10 -4.98
N LYS A 23 -10.09 8.33 -4.06
CA LYS A 23 -9.70 8.41 -2.69
C LYS A 23 -9.27 7.01 -2.29
N ILE A 24 -8.02 6.83 -1.98
CA ILE A 24 -7.53 5.51 -1.59
C ILE A 24 -7.84 5.34 -0.12
N GLU A 25 -8.58 4.29 0.20
CA GLU A 25 -8.97 4.07 1.57
C GLU A 25 -8.08 3.07 2.28
N ALA A 26 -7.54 2.12 1.58
CA ALA A 26 -6.77 1.07 2.22
C ALA A 26 -6.09 0.20 1.18
N LEU A 27 -5.24 -0.67 1.64
CA LEU A 27 -4.63 -1.61 0.72
C LEU A 27 -4.80 -3.01 1.28
N ALA A 28 -4.73 -3.99 0.42
CA ALA A 28 -4.76 -5.36 0.83
C ALA A 28 -3.35 -5.90 0.64
N TYR A 29 -2.73 -6.28 1.72
CA TYR A 29 -1.36 -6.73 1.71
C TYR A 29 -1.30 -8.23 1.42
N ASN A 30 -0.40 -8.64 0.55
CA ASN A 30 -0.31 -10.06 0.34
C ASN A 30 1.13 -10.50 0.49
N GLY A 31 1.86 -9.82 1.26
CA GLY A 31 3.21 -10.09 1.41
C GLY A 31 3.58 -11.19 2.10
N GLY A 32 3.40 -12.05 1.91
CA GLY A 32 4.01 -12.99 2.42
C GLY A 32 3.82 -13.67 3.49
N GLY A 33 3.38 -13.70 4.09
CA GLY A 33 3.25 -14.48 5.11
C GLY A 33 4.39 -14.75 5.81
N PRO A 34 4.35 -15.57 6.56
CA PRO A 34 5.35 -15.76 7.44
C PRO A 34 6.49 -16.22 6.76
N PHE A 35 7.53 -16.04 7.25
CA PHE A 35 8.57 -16.40 6.72
C PHE A 35 8.75 -17.64 6.84
N ALA A 36 9.29 -17.98 6.11
CA ALA A 36 9.53 -19.16 6.03
C ALA A 36 10.15 -19.60 7.09
N SER A 37 10.20 -20.59 7.19
CA SER A 37 10.73 -20.95 8.24
C SER A 37 11.97 -20.89 8.08
N GLY A 38 12.60 -21.10 8.20
CA GLY A 38 13.77 -21.11 7.94
C GLY A 38 14.34 -20.16 8.65
N ALA A 39 15.48 -20.27 8.76
CA ALA A 39 16.04 -19.52 9.56
C ALA A 39 15.89 -18.23 9.32
N ASN A 40 15.85 -17.97 8.25
CA ASN A 40 15.78 -16.71 8.10
C ASN A 40 14.67 -16.08 8.26
N SER A 41 13.81 -16.73 8.53
CA SER A 41 12.72 -16.16 8.67
C SER A 41 12.83 -15.04 9.38
N TYR A 42 13.72 -14.93 10.12
CA TYR A 42 13.63 -13.90 10.81
C TYR A 42 14.40 -13.00 10.45
N ASN A 43 14.87 -13.09 9.50
CA ASN A 43 15.60 -12.19 9.20
C ASN A 43 14.85 -11.18 8.63
N HIS A 44 13.76 -11.31 8.45
CA HIS A 44 13.03 -10.43 7.98
C HIS A 44 12.90 -9.50 8.87
N VAL A 45 12.64 -8.48 8.50
CA VAL A 45 12.42 -7.55 9.23
C VAL A 45 11.89 -7.84 10.35
N PHE A 46 11.25 -8.65 10.41
CA PHE A 46 10.75 -8.87 11.48
C PHE A 46 11.01 -9.95 11.84
N ASN A 47 11.43 -10.40 11.98
CA ASN A 47 11.52 -11.44 12.31
C ASN A 47 12.45 -11.84 12.89
N GLY A 48 12.92 -11.42 13.32
CA GLY A 48 13.71 -11.74 13.92
C GLY A 48 13.76 -12.57 13.54
N GLY A 49 13.63 -12.34 12.81
CA GLY A 49 13.51 -12.65 12.28
C GLY A 49 12.47 -13.26 11.83
N ARG A 50 11.71 -13.26 12.03
CA ARG A 50 10.73 -13.83 11.75
C ARG A 50 9.70 -13.05 11.46
N GLY A 51 9.10 -12.96 10.77
CA GLY A 51 8.15 -12.26 10.63
C GLY A 51 7.78 -12.17 9.25
N PHE A 52 7.42 -11.11 8.68
CA PHE A 52 7.01 -10.98 7.43
C PHE A 52 7.84 -10.01 6.77
N ASP A 53 7.85 -9.92 5.56
CA ASP A 53 8.40 -8.95 4.89
C ASP A 53 7.55 -7.85 5.08
N GLY A 54 7.81 -6.97 5.71
CA GLY A 54 6.90 -5.99 6.11
C GLY A 54 6.71 -4.77 5.27
N ILE A 55 6.92 -4.83 4.00
CA ILE A 55 6.75 -3.66 3.20
C ILE A 55 5.77 -3.82 2.11
N ALA A 56 4.94 -2.86 1.90
CA ALA A 56 4.09 -2.79 0.75
C ALA A 56 4.49 -1.53 0.00
N ARG A 57 4.45 -1.53 -1.29
CA ARG A 57 4.82 -0.37 -2.04
C ARG A 57 3.94 -0.19 -3.25
N PHE A 58 3.59 1.02 -3.52
CA PHE A 58 2.92 1.34 -4.76
C PHE A 58 3.47 2.66 -5.28
N LEU A 59 3.20 2.97 -6.53
CA LEU A 59 3.73 4.18 -7.13
C LEU A 59 2.60 5.14 -7.43
N ILE A 60 2.85 6.40 -7.19
CA ILE A 60 1.93 7.44 -7.58
C ILE A 60 2.71 8.31 -8.52
N ASN A 61 2.30 8.37 -9.76
CA ASN A 61 3.00 9.10 -10.80
C ASN A 61 4.47 8.70 -10.83
N GLY A 62 4.72 7.43 -10.64
CA GLY A 62 6.07 6.91 -10.70
C GLY A 62 6.88 7.07 -9.43
N SER A 63 6.35 7.72 -8.43
CA SER A 63 7.10 7.90 -7.20
C SER A 63 6.67 6.88 -6.16
N PRO A 64 7.59 6.27 -5.49
CA PRO A 64 7.22 5.20 -4.56
C PRO A 64 6.59 5.69 -3.27
N VAL A 65 5.61 4.95 -2.85
CA VAL A 65 4.96 5.18 -1.57
C VAL A 65 5.12 3.86 -0.84
N VAL A 66 5.77 3.89 0.29
CA VAL A 66 6.12 2.68 1.00
C VAL A 66 5.44 2.63 2.35
N LEU A 67 4.84 1.50 2.66
CA LEU A 67 4.15 1.35 3.91
C LEU A 67 4.66 0.13 4.62
N PRO A 68 5.07 0.26 5.83
CA PRO A 68 5.41 -0.92 6.61
C PRO A 68 4.12 -1.54 7.02
N VAL A 69 3.91 -2.73 6.70
CA VAL A 69 2.67 -3.34 6.99
C VAL A 69 2.73 -4.25 8.15
N ALA A 70 3.83 -4.76 8.46
CA ALA A 70 3.86 -5.61 9.59
C ALA A 70 5.19 -5.50 10.15
N TYR A 71 5.42 -5.89 11.40
CA TYR A 71 6.66 -5.75 11.85
C TYR A 71 6.86 -6.53 12.93
N LEU A 72 7.95 -6.72 13.38
CA LEU A 72 8.20 -7.51 14.26
C LEU A 72 8.81 -7.21 15.35
N THR A 73 8.89 -7.75 16.11
CA THR A 73 9.44 -7.47 17.19
C THR A 73 10.25 -8.43 17.49
N ASN A 74 11.23 -8.48 17.56
CA ASN A 74 11.89 -9.46 17.86
C ASN A 74 12.82 -9.23 18.69
N THR A 75 13.27 -9.99 19.00
CA THR A 75 14.11 -9.88 19.90
C THR A 75 15.31 -9.46 19.52
N PHE A 76 15.67 -9.39 18.49
CA PHE A 76 16.83 -9.01 18.25
C PHE A 76 16.83 -7.69 18.04
N ASN A 77 16.65 -7.06 18.35
CA ASN A 77 16.73 -5.79 18.13
C ASN A 77 15.97 -5.26 17.16
N ALA A 78 15.25 -5.48 16.99
CA ALA A 78 14.64 -5.06 16.07
C ALA A 78 14.10 -3.92 16.01
N THR A 79 14.49 -3.11 15.97
CA THR A 79 13.95 -2.02 16.03
C THR A 79 13.63 -1.29 15.02
N SER A 80 13.62 -1.48 14.08
CA SER A 80 13.39 -0.77 13.17
C SER A 80 12.26 -0.13 13.05
N SER A 81 12.19 0.95 12.92
CA SER A 81 11.05 1.50 12.82
C SER A 81 10.99 2.00 11.50
N VAL A 82 10.07 1.85 10.81
CA VAL A 82 9.93 2.35 9.56
C VAL A 82 8.80 3.25 9.61
N ASN A 83 8.92 4.44 9.25
CA ASN A 83 7.81 5.33 9.28
C ASN A 83 7.22 5.42 7.92
N PRO A 84 5.94 5.33 7.82
CA PRO A 84 5.32 5.47 6.53
C PRO A 84 5.45 6.90 6.07
N ASN A 85 5.53 7.12 4.79
CA ASN A 85 5.62 8.48 4.33
C ASN A 85 4.26 8.98 3.88
N PHE A 86 3.19 8.38 4.31
CA PHE A 86 1.87 8.81 3.95
C PHE A 86 0.88 8.19 4.90
N THR A 87 -0.33 8.64 4.85
CA THR A 87 -1.39 8.01 5.60
C THR A 87 -2.59 7.96 4.70
N PHE A 88 -3.50 7.04 4.97
CA PHE A 88 -4.77 6.99 4.26
C PHE A 88 -5.80 7.75 5.08
N PRO A 89 -6.76 8.29 4.45
CA PRO A 89 -7.02 8.19 3.02
C PRO A 89 -6.14 9.14 2.22
N MET A 90 -5.97 8.83 0.96
CA MET A 90 -5.16 9.66 0.15
C MET A 90 -5.95 10.01 -1.09
N TRP A 91 -5.97 11.26 -1.47
CA TRP A 91 -6.76 11.71 -2.60
C TRP A 91 -5.91 11.89 -3.84
N LEU A 92 -6.40 11.42 -4.96
CA LEU A 92 -5.68 11.51 -6.22
C LEU A 92 -6.51 12.26 -7.24
N PRO A 93 -6.00 13.34 -7.80
CA PRO A 93 -6.75 14.08 -8.81
C PRO A 93 -6.71 13.38 -10.17
N ALA A 94 -7.54 13.82 -11.06
CA ALA A 94 -7.57 13.27 -12.41
C ALA A 94 -6.19 13.29 -13.03
N GLY A 95 -5.86 12.30 -13.78
CA GLY A 95 -4.57 12.21 -14.44
C GLY A 95 -3.48 11.56 -13.63
N THR A 96 -3.73 11.28 -12.38
CA THR A 96 -2.72 10.65 -11.53
C THR A 96 -2.65 9.18 -11.88
N THR A 97 -1.45 8.63 -11.97
CA THR A 97 -1.28 7.21 -12.21
C THR A 97 -1.04 6.50 -10.89
N LEU A 98 -1.73 5.41 -10.69
CA LEU A 98 -1.60 4.62 -9.47
C LEU A 98 -1.16 3.23 -9.87
N ASN A 99 -0.08 2.75 -9.32
CA ASN A 99 0.46 1.46 -9.72
C ASN A 99 0.84 0.62 -8.52
N PRO A 100 0.01 -0.31 -8.11
CA PRO A 100 0.36 -1.20 -7.01
C PRO A 100 1.56 -2.05 -7.41
N GLN A 101 2.45 -2.25 -6.51
CA GLN A 101 3.60 -3.05 -6.81
C GLN A 101 3.89 -4.10 -5.77
N THR A 102 4.73 -3.85 -4.86
CA THR A 102 5.24 -4.87 -3.96
C THR A 102 4.26 -5.24 -2.88
N ASN A 103 3.95 -6.52 -2.84
CA ASN A 103 3.11 -7.07 -1.76
C ASN A 103 1.72 -6.46 -1.62
N ILE A 104 1.16 -5.98 -2.68
CA ILE A 104 -0.18 -5.44 -2.64
C ILE A 104 -1.06 -6.22 -3.58
N SER A 105 -2.15 -6.74 -3.06
CA SER A 105 -3.11 -7.42 -3.91
C SER A 105 -3.94 -6.39 -4.62
N TYR A 106 -4.36 -5.36 -3.92
CA TYR A 106 -5.11 -4.29 -4.53
C TYR A 106 -5.18 -3.11 -3.59
N LEU A 107 -5.52 -1.97 -4.13
CA LEU A 107 -5.77 -0.79 -3.34
C LEU A 107 -7.27 -0.54 -3.43
N SER A 108 -7.89 -0.28 -2.31
CA SER A 108 -9.31 -0.03 -2.27
C SER A 108 -9.53 1.45 -2.47
N VAL A 109 -10.26 1.80 -3.49
CA VAL A 109 -10.42 3.18 -3.91
C VAL A 109 -11.89 3.54 -4.07
N ILE A 110 -12.26 4.73 -3.66
CA ILE A 110 -13.57 5.24 -3.94
C ILE A 110 -13.41 6.27 -5.03
N GLU A 111 -14.19 6.16 -6.06
CA GLU A 111 -14.15 7.12 -7.14
C GLU A 111 -15.31 8.06 -7.06
N PHE A 112 -15.02 9.33 -7.19
CA PHE A 112 -16.07 10.35 -7.19
C PHE A 112 -16.09 11.06 -8.52
N ASN A 113 -17.27 11.50 -8.92
CA ASN A 113 -17.39 12.36 -10.06
C ASN A 113 -17.19 13.79 -9.58
N VAL A 114 -16.52 14.58 -10.38
CA VAL A 114 -16.35 15.98 -10.05
C VAL A 114 -17.47 16.72 -10.74
N ILE A 115 -18.32 17.34 -9.97
CA ILE A 115 -19.47 18.03 -10.51
C ILE A 115 -19.18 19.51 -10.57
N PRO A 116 -19.31 20.12 -11.69
CA PRO A 116 -18.99 21.54 -11.85
C PRO A 116 -19.92 22.44 -11.05
#